data_3cc4e59681cb3f2bccc880693883d93a
#
_entry.id   3cc4e59681cb3f2bccc880693883d93a
#
_cell.length_a   1.000
_cell.length_b   1.000
_cell.length_c   1.000
_cell.angle_alpha   90.00
_cell.angle_beta   90.00
_cell.angle_gamma   90.00
#
_symmetry.space_group_name_H-M   'P 1'
#
loop_
_entity.id
_entity.type
_entity.pdbx_description
1 polymer ?
#
loop_
_entity_poly.entity_id
_entity_poly.type
_entity_poly.pdbx_seq_one_letter_code
_entity_poly.pdbx_strand_id
1 'polypeptide(L)'
;MKKISLFLILGTIFFSSCSKEELTGDVTFWQQTNSGYGITVVQLNGNSANITSEYNSAPNCGASGCAVFNNLVEGSYNYTASDGVADWSGTVNIEEGCLTMRLY
;
A
#
# COMPACT_ATOMS: atom_id res chain seq x y z
N MET A 1 2.94 -1.26 -53.41
CA MET A 1 2.95 -1.24 -52.66
C MET A 1 3.14 -1.33 -51.70
N LYS A 2 3.23 -1.31 -51.66
CA LYS A 2 3.34 -1.33 -50.72
C LYS A 2 3.54 -1.17 -49.69
N LYS A 3 3.65 -0.87 -49.42
CA LYS A 3 3.78 -0.63 -48.30
C LYS A 3 3.49 -0.45 -47.42
N ILE A 4 3.24 -0.24 -47.61
CA ILE A 4 2.87 -0.01 -46.54
C ILE A 4 2.83 -0.24 -45.62
N SER A 5 2.86 -0.24 -45.94
CA SER A 5 2.61 -0.41 -44.74
C SER A 5 3.04 -0.37 -43.81
N LEU A 6 3.39 0.07 -44.10
CA LEU A 6 3.57 0.14 -42.98
C LEU A 6 3.67 0.53 -42.12
N PHE A 7 3.57 0.90 -42.11
CA PHE A 7 3.35 1.27 -40.99
C PHE A 7 3.03 1.17 -40.23
N LEU A 8 2.91 1.26 -41.06
CA LEU A 8 2.40 1.17 -40.10
C LEU A 8 2.58 0.72 -39.28
N ILE A 9 2.85 0.73 -39.70
CA ILE A 9 2.92 0.38 -38.59
C ILE A 9 3.26 0.61 -37.78
N LEU A 10 3.30 1.24 -38.05
CA LEU A 10 3.32 1.49 -37.00
C LEU A 10 3.10 1.75 -36.16
N GLY A 11 3.00 1.86 -36.61
CA GLY A 11 2.48 2.19 -35.58
C GLY A 11 2.37 1.82 -34.82
N THR A 12 2.34 1.84 -35.04
CA THR A 12 2.10 1.46 -33.94
C THR A 12 2.63 1.17 -32.93
N ILE A 13 2.98 1.45 -33.13
CA ILE A 13 3.33 1.21 -31.97
C ILE A 13 3.68 1.56 -31.09
N PHE A 14 3.60 1.94 -31.14
CA PHE A 14 3.73 2.20 -30.02
C PHE A 14 3.47 2.57 -29.22
N PHE A 15 3.25 2.71 -29.61
CA PHE A 15 2.84 2.94 -28.64
C PHE A 15 2.91 2.66 -27.81
N SER A 16 3.14 2.64 -28.37
CA SER A 16 3.05 2.33 -27.49
C SER A 16 3.28 2.19 -26.68
N SER A 17 3.45 2.26 -27.10
CA SER A 17 3.66 2.08 -26.22
C SER A 17 3.91 2.69 -25.37
N CYS A 18 3.67 3.21 -25.59
CA CYS A 18 3.92 3.88 -24.54
C CYS A 18 3.44 3.47 -23.35
N SER A 19 3.99 3.06 -22.82
CA SER A 19 3.43 2.47 -21.76
C SER A 19 3.36 3.36 -20.62
N LYS A 20 2.26 3.27 -19.94
CA LYS A 20 2.03 4.00 -18.79
C LYS A 20 2.75 3.38 -17.65
N GLU A 21 3.46 4.17 -16.91
CA GLU A 21 4.11 3.77 -15.68
C GLU A 21 3.07 3.68 -14.58
N GLU A 22 3.06 2.61 -13.82
CA GLU A 22 2.17 2.49 -12.68
C GLU A 22 2.72 3.29 -11.51
N LEU A 23 1.85 4.04 -10.84
CA LEU A 23 2.23 4.75 -9.63
C LEU A 23 2.10 3.83 -8.44
N THR A 24 3.01 3.96 -7.50
CA THR A 24 2.99 3.16 -6.28
C THR A 24 3.09 4.06 -5.07
N GLY A 25 2.63 3.55 -3.95
CA GLY A 25 2.73 4.24 -2.69
C GLY A 25 2.94 3.27 -1.55
N ASP A 26 3.10 3.83 -0.35
CA ASP A 26 3.37 3.07 0.85
C ASP A 26 2.35 3.40 1.93
N VAL A 27 2.10 2.46 2.83
CA VAL A 27 1.24 2.71 3.98
C VAL A 27 1.89 2.15 5.23
N THR A 28 1.78 2.90 6.32
CA THR A 28 2.30 2.53 7.63
C THR A 28 1.14 2.52 8.61
N PHE A 29 0.81 1.35 9.16
CA PHE A 29 -0.22 1.22 10.18
C PHE A 29 0.41 1.32 11.55
N TRP A 30 -0.21 2.07 12.45
CA TRP A 30 0.33 2.30 13.78
C TRP A 30 -0.79 2.30 14.82
N GLN A 31 -0.39 2.14 16.07
CA GLN A 31 -1.32 2.18 17.22
C GLN A 31 -0.85 3.19 18.22
N GLN A 32 -1.82 3.81 18.89
CA GLN A 32 -1.52 4.83 19.88
C GLN A 32 -1.09 4.19 21.20
N THR A 33 -0.22 4.91 21.92
CA THR A 33 0.25 4.53 23.24
C THR A 33 -0.95 4.27 24.16
N ASN A 34 -0.86 3.23 24.96
CA ASN A 34 -1.90 2.82 25.90
C ASN A 34 -3.13 2.28 25.20
N SER A 35 -2.97 1.77 24.00
CA SER A 35 -4.08 1.07 23.34
C SER A 35 -4.47 -0.19 24.10
N GLY A 36 -3.55 -0.76 24.85
CA GLY A 36 -3.80 -1.96 25.60
C GLY A 36 -3.69 -3.24 24.79
N TYR A 37 -3.24 -3.13 23.56
CA TYR A 37 -3.12 -4.29 22.68
C TYR A 37 -1.69 -4.79 22.66
N GLY A 38 -1.54 -6.08 22.41
CA GLY A 38 -0.22 -6.66 22.24
C GLY A 38 0.23 -6.50 20.80
N ILE A 39 1.03 -7.47 20.34
CA ILE A 39 1.48 -7.46 18.96
C ILE A 39 0.27 -7.62 18.04
N THR A 40 0.12 -6.72 17.09
CA THR A 40 -1.00 -6.73 16.16
C THR A 40 -0.48 -7.12 14.79
N VAL A 41 -1.11 -8.11 14.17
CA VAL A 41 -0.76 -8.53 12.82
C VAL A 41 -1.72 -7.84 11.85
N VAL A 42 -1.16 -7.12 10.89
CA VAL A 42 -1.93 -6.46 9.85
C VAL A 42 -1.73 -7.21 8.56
N GLN A 43 -2.82 -7.47 7.84
CA GLN A 43 -2.77 -8.15 6.55
C GLN A 43 -3.34 -7.24 5.48
N LEU A 44 -2.62 -7.14 4.38
CA LEU A 44 -3.03 -6.31 3.26
C LEU A 44 -2.46 -6.91 1.99
N ASN A 45 -3.31 -7.08 1.00
CA ASN A 45 -2.89 -7.53 -0.34
C ASN A 45 -2.08 -8.85 -0.28
N GLY A 46 -2.48 -9.77 0.60
CA GLY A 46 -1.81 -11.06 0.73
C GLY A 46 -0.53 -11.04 1.53
N ASN A 47 -0.15 -9.89 2.05
CA ASN A 47 1.06 -9.73 2.86
C ASN A 47 0.70 -9.45 4.31
N SER A 48 1.61 -9.76 5.23
CA SER A 48 1.44 -9.52 6.65
C SER A 48 2.58 -8.70 7.20
N ALA A 49 2.29 -7.84 8.16
CA ALA A 49 3.30 -7.10 8.89
C ALA A 49 2.80 -6.89 10.31
N ASN A 50 3.71 -6.72 11.26
CA ASN A 50 3.36 -6.65 12.66
C ASN A 50 3.57 -5.25 13.21
N ILE A 51 2.63 -4.83 14.09
CA ILE A 51 2.81 -3.64 14.91
C ILE A 51 3.33 -4.13 16.25
N THR A 52 4.53 -3.69 16.63
CA THR A 52 5.17 -4.13 17.86
C THR A 52 5.46 -3.00 18.82
N SER A 53 5.18 -1.75 18.41
CA SER A 53 5.40 -0.57 19.26
C SER A 53 4.21 0.34 19.16
N GLU A 54 4.05 1.22 20.16
CA GLU A 54 2.99 2.20 20.17
C GLU A 54 3.59 3.60 20.14
N TYR A 55 2.81 4.56 19.64
CA TYR A 55 3.27 5.94 19.52
C TYR A 55 2.22 6.88 20.10
N ASN A 56 2.66 8.00 20.66
CA ASN A 56 1.74 9.00 21.21
C ASN A 56 1.03 9.79 20.13
N SER A 57 1.64 9.90 18.97
CA SER A 57 1.06 10.59 17.81
C SER A 57 1.57 9.90 16.57
N ALA A 58 1.04 10.27 15.42
CA ALA A 58 1.39 9.62 14.17
C ALA A 58 2.89 9.65 13.96
N PRO A 59 3.54 8.49 13.81
CA PRO A 59 4.97 8.43 13.57
C PRO A 59 5.26 8.76 12.11
N ASN A 60 6.54 8.85 11.80
CA ASN A 60 6.96 8.99 10.41
C ASN A 60 6.67 7.70 9.65
N CYS A 61 6.48 7.85 8.35
CA CYS A 61 6.30 6.70 7.50
C CYS A 61 7.47 5.74 7.61
N GLY A 62 7.16 4.46 7.75
CA GLY A 62 8.20 3.45 7.87
C GLY A 62 8.81 3.36 9.26
N ALA A 63 8.22 4.02 10.26
CA ALA A 63 8.76 4.00 11.62
C ALA A 63 8.86 2.58 12.14
N SER A 64 9.87 2.32 12.95
CA SER A 64 10.08 0.98 13.48
C SER A 64 8.94 0.62 14.43
N GLY A 65 8.58 -0.67 14.44
CA GLY A 65 7.48 -1.15 15.26
C GLY A 65 6.11 -0.93 14.65
N CYS A 66 6.02 -0.42 13.45
CA CYS A 66 4.77 -0.26 12.72
C CYS A 66 4.64 -1.34 11.65
N ALA A 67 3.43 -1.56 11.18
CA ALA A 67 3.19 -2.47 10.07
C ALA A 67 3.34 -1.66 8.78
N VAL A 68 4.37 -1.94 8.00
CA VAL A 68 4.73 -1.15 6.83
C VAL A 68 4.55 -2.00 5.57
N PHE A 69 3.84 -1.44 4.61
CA PHE A 69 3.64 -2.06 3.29
C PHE A 69 4.11 -1.08 2.23
N ASN A 70 5.08 -1.48 1.42
CA ASN A 70 5.71 -0.61 0.45
C ASN A 70 5.40 -1.03 -0.97
N ASN A 71 5.49 -0.08 -1.89
CA ASN A 71 5.41 -0.33 -3.32
C ASN A 71 4.08 -0.96 -3.73
N LEU A 72 3.00 -0.46 -3.16
CA LEU A 72 1.66 -0.90 -3.55
C LEU A 72 1.20 -0.07 -4.75
N VAL A 73 0.66 -0.73 -5.76
CA VAL A 73 0.08 -0.04 -6.90
C VAL A 73 -1.10 0.78 -6.42
N GLU A 74 -1.28 1.98 -6.95
CA GLU A 74 -2.40 2.84 -6.59
C GLU A 74 -3.72 2.10 -6.68
N GLY A 75 -4.59 2.34 -5.70
CA GLY A 75 -5.90 1.73 -5.68
C GLY A 75 -6.40 1.55 -4.26
N SER A 76 -7.56 0.92 -4.15
CA SER A 76 -8.18 0.62 -2.86
C SER A 76 -7.86 -0.80 -2.46
N TYR A 77 -7.48 -0.98 -1.19
CA TYR A 77 -7.16 -2.29 -0.63
C TYR A 77 -7.93 -2.50 0.64
N ASN A 78 -8.41 -3.72 0.83
CA ASN A 78 -8.99 -4.11 2.11
C ASN A 78 -7.88 -4.58 3.02
N TYR A 79 -7.96 -4.20 4.29
CA TYR A 79 -7.01 -4.68 5.29
C TYR A 79 -7.75 -5.30 6.45
N THR A 80 -7.07 -6.19 7.14
CA THR A 80 -7.53 -6.74 8.42
C THR A 80 -6.37 -6.67 9.39
N ALA A 81 -6.69 -6.58 10.67
CA ALA A 81 -5.68 -6.59 11.71
C ALA A 81 -6.24 -7.29 12.93
N SER A 82 -5.38 -7.95 13.68
CA SER A 82 -5.80 -8.67 14.88
C SER A 82 -4.63 -8.81 15.84
N ASP A 83 -4.91 -8.68 17.13
CA ASP A 83 -3.95 -9.01 18.18
C ASP A 83 -4.31 -10.29 18.92
N GLY A 84 -5.30 -11.03 18.40
CA GLY A 84 -5.79 -12.25 19.02
C GLY A 84 -7.01 -12.02 19.92
N VAL A 85 -7.28 -10.78 20.26
CA VAL A 85 -8.44 -10.42 21.11
C VAL A 85 -9.33 -9.45 20.36
N ALA A 86 -8.74 -8.37 19.83
CA ALA A 86 -9.46 -7.36 19.07
C ALA A 86 -9.14 -7.51 17.60
N ASP A 87 -10.13 -7.22 16.77
CA ASP A 87 -9.99 -7.28 15.32
C ASP A 87 -10.37 -5.95 14.71
N TRP A 88 -9.68 -5.60 13.65
CA TRP A 88 -9.98 -4.41 12.86
C TRP A 88 -10.10 -4.80 11.38
N SER A 89 -10.89 -4.05 10.64
CA SER A 89 -10.95 -4.22 9.20
C SER A 89 -11.35 -2.90 8.57
N GLY A 90 -10.98 -2.72 7.33
CA GLY A 90 -11.31 -1.49 6.64
C GLY A 90 -10.72 -1.48 5.25
N THR A 91 -10.76 -0.29 4.65
CA THR A 91 -10.24 -0.06 3.30
C THR A 91 -9.27 1.10 3.37
N VAL A 92 -8.17 0.97 2.64
CA VAL A 92 -7.18 2.05 2.53
C VAL A 92 -6.98 2.35 1.06
N ASN A 93 -6.90 3.64 0.74
CA ASN A 93 -6.62 4.09 -0.61
C ASN A 93 -5.13 4.41 -0.71
N ILE A 94 -4.46 3.74 -1.62
CA ILE A 94 -3.04 3.97 -1.84
C ILE A 94 -2.88 4.96 -2.99
N GLU A 95 -2.10 6.00 -2.72
CA GLU A 95 -1.74 7.01 -3.71
C GLU A 95 -0.23 7.14 -3.66
N GLU A 96 0.32 7.84 -4.62
CA GLU A 96 1.75 8.09 -4.65
C GLU A 96 2.17 8.77 -3.34
N GLY A 97 3.25 8.30 -2.74
CA GLY A 97 3.73 8.82 -1.47
C GLY A 97 3.50 7.82 -0.35
N CYS A 98 3.44 8.33 0.86
CA CYS A 98 3.32 7.47 2.05
C CYS A 98 2.20 7.94 2.94
N LEU A 99 1.35 7.01 3.31
CA LEU A 99 0.20 7.26 4.18
C LEU A 99 0.46 6.61 5.53
N THR A 100 0.17 7.33 6.62
CA THR A 100 0.14 6.71 7.95
C THR A 100 -1.32 6.51 8.34
N MET A 101 -1.62 5.35 8.93
CA MET A 101 -2.98 5.00 9.25
C MET A 101 -3.06 4.41 10.64
N ARG A 102 -3.85 5.04 11.50
CA ARG A 102 -4.01 4.59 12.88
C ARG A 102 -5.07 3.51 12.97
N LEU A 103 -4.78 2.48 13.74
CA LEU A 103 -5.79 1.48 14.12
C LEU A 103 -6.42 1.86 15.46
N TYR A 104 -7.76 1.89 15.52
CA TYR A 104 -8.49 2.15 16.75
C TYR A 104 -9.94 1.67 16.66
#